data_54587f3f0a6a4aa1b0fd4308a97a74f6
#
_entry.id   54587f3f0a6a4aa1b0fd4308a97a74f6
#
_cell.length_a   1.000
_cell.length_b   1.000
_cell.length_c   1.000
_cell.angle_alpha   90.00
_cell.angle_beta   90.00
_cell.angle_gamma   90.00
#
_symmetry.space_group_name_H-M   'P 1'
#
loop_
_entity.id
_entity.type
_entity.pdbx_description
1 polymer ?
#
loop_
_entity_poly.entity_id
_entity_poly.type
_entity_poly.pdbx_seq_one_letter_code
_entity_poly.pdbx_strand_id
1 'polypeptide(L)'
;MEAKINIYESITARVIAGLETDGLAWFRPWAANGYGPINHTTGRAYKGFNVFWLNTVCAEQGYEHNEWLTFNQAKAIGATLKKGERAKDKHQHVIFWMLSFKHEDKWYSAAQLKKMGIPQSGCPKAWNMRSFYVFNIAQFEDLTAKRPAVEGVTDFVPIEEAKKIYAQFDKRPSLSHGGDRAYYMPSAHHVQMPEPSKFVTADDYYKTLFHELTHSTGHADLLNRKGIAEFNGFGSDSYSEEELVAELGSEFLVGLTGINPKDNESNSQAYIN
;
A
#
# COMPACT_ATOMS: atom_id res chain seq x y z
N MET A 1 -30.99 -8.33 -9.01
CA MET A 1 -29.85 -7.40 -9.22
C MET A 1 -28.92 -7.59 -8.03
N GLU A 2 -27.79 -8.26 -8.21
CA GLU A 2 -26.79 -8.34 -7.15
C GLU A 2 -26.26 -6.93 -6.88
N ALA A 3 -26.29 -6.50 -5.62
CA ALA A 3 -25.72 -5.23 -5.20
C ALA A 3 -24.24 -5.23 -5.59
N LYS A 4 -23.80 -4.23 -6.36
CA LYS A 4 -22.38 -4.01 -6.62
C LYS A 4 -21.69 -3.89 -5.26
N ILE A 5 -20.85 -4.87 -4.91
CA ILE A 5 -20.04 -4.81 -3.69
C ILE A 5 -19.23 -3.52 -3.80
N ASN A 6 -19.44 -2.61 -2.85
CA ASN A 6 -18.61 -1.44 -2.73
C ASN A 6 -17.24 -1.90 -2.21
N ILE A 7 -16.26 -1.92 -3.11
CA ILE A 7 -14.92 -2.42 -2.79
C ILE A 7 -14.25 -1.62 -1.65
N TYR A 8 -14.57 -0.33 -1.53
CA TYR A 8 -14.07 0.50 -0.43
C TYR A 8 -14.62 0.02 0.92
N GLU A 9 -15.93 -0.20 1.01
CA GLU A 9 -16.57 -0.70 2.24
C GLU A 9 -16.04 -2.07 2.63
N SER A 10 -15.88 -2.97 1.66
CA SER A 10 -15.34 -4.31 1.91
C SER A 10 -13.91 -4.29 2.43
N ILE A 11 -13.05 -3.47 1.83
CA ILE A 11 -11.65 -3.32 2.27
C ILE A 11 -11.61 -2.64 3.64
N THR A 12 -12.36 -1.55 3.83
CA THR A 12 -12.40 -0.81 5.10
C THR A 12 -12.87 -1.70 6.24
N ALA A 13 -13.94 -2.46 6.04
CA ALA A 13 -14.44 -3.39 7.07
C ALA A 13 -13.39 -4.43 7.47
N ARG A 14 -12.62 -4.95 6.52
CA ARG A 14 -11.56 -5.92 6.81
C ARG A 14 -10.36 -5.29 7.52
N VAL A 15 -9.98 -4.05 7.15
CA VAL A 15 -8.94 -3.29 7.85
C VAL A 15 -9.36 -3.05 9.30
N ILE A 16 -10.59 -2.61 9.55
CA ILE A 16 -11.12 -2.41 10.89
C ILE A 16 -11.08 -3.71 11.69
N ALA A 17 -11.60 -4.81 11.14
CA ALA A 17 -11.60 -6.10 11.81
C ALA A 17 -10.19 -6.59 12.15
N GLY A 18 -9.22 -6.39 11.27
CA GLY A 18 -7.81 -6.71 11.52
C GLY A 18 -7.21 -5.87 12.65
N LEU A 19 -7.49 -4.57 12.66
CA LEU A 19 -7.06 -3.66 13.73
C LEU A 19 -7.69 -4.02 15.09
N GLU A 20 -8.95 -4.40 15.12
CA GLU A 20 -9.66 -4.83 16.35
C GLU A 20 -9.12 -6.15 16.90
N THR A 21 -8.60 -7.03 16.04
CA THR A 21 -8.09 -8.35 16.45
C THR A 21 -6.64 -8.32 16.88
N ASP A 22 -5.77 -7.75 16.04
CA ASP A 22 -4.31 -7.85 16.16
C ASP A 22 -3.62 -6.47 16.27
N GLY A 23 -4.41 -5.39 16.35
CA GLY A 23 -3.88 -4.03 16.37
C GLY A 23 -3.00 -3.72 15.17
N LEU A 24 -1.97 -2.90 15.36
CA LEU A 24 -1.03 -2.53 14.29
C LEU A 24 -0.18 -3.70 13.78
N ALA A 25 -0.04 -4.79 14.55
CA ALA A 25 0.67 -5.98 14.13
C ALA A 25 0.04 -6.61 12.87
N TRP A 26 -1.27 -6.43 12.66
CA TRP A 26 -1.96 -6.86 11.45
C TRP A 26 -1.41 -6.20 10.17
N PHE A 27 -0.80 -5.01 10.27
CA PHE A 27 -0.20 -4.32 9.13
C PHE A 27 1.21 -4.78 8.79
N ARG A 28 1.80 -5.77 9.50
CA ARG A 28 3.18 -6.25 9.32
C ARG A 28 3.36 -7.61 8.62
N PRO A 29 2.39 -8.15 7.88
CA PRO A 29 2.52 -9.49 7.28
C PRO A 29 3.67 -9.62 6.25
N TRP A 30 4.20 -8.52 5.74
CA TRP A 30 5.29 -8.51 4.77
C TRP A 30 6.68 -8.80 5.35
N ALA A 31 6.88 -8.66 6.66
CA ALA A 31 8.14 -9.01 7.30
C ALA A 31 8.46 -10.51 7.23
N ALA A 32 7.43 -11.34 7.01
CA ALA A 32 7.57 -12.80 7.01
C ALA A 32 8.01 -13.39 5.66
N ASN A 33 7.78 -12.73 4.53
CA ASN A 33 7.88 -13.37 3.22
C ASN A 33 8.93 -12.75 2.25
N GLY A 34 9.74 -11.79 2.67
CA GLY A 34 10.96 -11.28 1.97
C GLY A 34 10.79 -10.69 0.57
N TYR A 35 9.73 -11.00 -0.18
CA TYR A 35 9.43 -10.45 -1.49
C TYR A 35 8.00 -9.95 -1.56
N GLY A 36 7.82 -8.72 -2.08
CA GLY A 36 6.51 -8.18 -2.36
C GLY A 36 5.74 -9.00 -3.40
N PRO A 37 4.41 -8.84 -3.47
CA PRO A 37 3.54 -9.59 -4.38
C PRO A 37 3.87 -9.31 -5.84
N ILE A 38 3.88 -10.36 -6.65
CA ILE A 38 4.07 -10.28 -8.10
C ILE A 38 2.92 -10.90 -8.85
N ASN A 39 2.72 -10.44 -10.07
CA ASN A 39 1.85 -11.15 -11.01
C ASN A 39 2.61 -12.36 -11.58
N HIS A 40 2.09 -13.55 -11.34
CA HIS A 40 2.74 -14.80 -11.72
C HIS A 40 3.03 -14.92 -13.22
N THR A 41 2.12 -14.48 -14.08
CA THR A 41 2.29 -14.61 -15.54
C THR A 41 3.30 -13.63 -16.11
N THR A 42 3.32 -12.39 -15.60
CA THR A 42 4.15 -11.31 -16.17
C THR A 42 5.43 -11.04 -15.39
N GLY A 43 5.55 -11.56 -14.16
CA GLY A 43 6.65 -11.27 -13.23
C GLY A 43 6.65 -9.83 -12.68
N ARG A 44 5.65 -9.00 -13.05
CA ARG A 44 5.58 -7.61 -12.60
C ARG A 44 5.14 -7.52 -11.15
N ALA A 45 5.87 -6.71 -10.36
CA ALA A 45 5.49 -6.40 -9.00
C ALA A 45 4.19 -5.60 -8.95
N TYR A 46 3.33 -5.91 -7.99
CA TYR A 46 2.22 -5.05 -7.61
C TYR A 46 2.76 -3.78 -6.94
N LYS A 47 1.94 -2.71 -6.92
CA LYS A 47 2.33 -1.40 -6.37
C LYS A 47 1.21 -0.82 -5.52
N GLY A 48 1.58 0.14 -4.67
CA GLY A 48 0.64 0.89 -3.84
C GLY A 48 -0.16 -0.03 -2.92
N PHE A 49 -1.42 0.28 -2.70
CA PHE A 49 -2.33 -0.47 -1.83
C PHE A 49 -2.35 -2.00 -2.11
N ASN A 50 -2.16 -2.42 -3.37
CA ASN A 50 -2.16 -3.84 -3.70
C ASN A 50 -1.00 -4.62 -3.05
N VAL A 51 0.12 -3.96 -2.77
CA VAL A 51 1.26 -4.59 -2.05
C VAL A 51 0.83 -4.93 -0.63
N PHE A 52 0.32 -3.95 0.08
CA PHE A 52 -0.21 -4.13 1.42
C PHE A 52 -1.27 -5.24 1.47
N TRP A 53 -2.32 -5.12 0.64
CA TRP A 53 -3.44 -6.04 0.62
C TRP A 53 -3.05 -7.48 0.35
N LEU A 54 -2.24 -7.72 -0.68
CA LEU A 54 -1.84 -9.07 -1.06
C LEU A 54 -0.84 -9.69 -0.08
N ASN A 55 0.02 -8.89 0.57
CA ASN A 55 0.88 -9.35 1.65
C ASN A 55 0.06 -9.81 2.85
N THR A 56 -0.92 -8.99 3.28
CA THR A 56 -1.83 -9.32 4.38
C THR A 56 -2.54 -10.63 4.12
N VAL A 57 -3.16 -10.76 2.95
CA VAL A 57 -3.87 -12.00 2.58
C VAL A 57 -2.93 -13.20 2.49
N CYS A 58 -1.72 -13.01 1.95
CA CYS A 58 -0.73 -14.07 1.86
C CYS A 58 -0.38 -14.64 3.24
N ALA A 59 -0.18 -13.75 4.22
CA ALA A 59 0.11 -14.13 5.59
C ALA A 59 -1.09 -14.78 6.30
N GLU A 60 -2.28 -14.17 6.22
CA GLU A 60 -3.52 -14.70 6.83
C GLU A 60 -3.89 -16.09 6.32
N GLN A 61 -3.67 -16.35 5.02
CA GLN A 61 -3.98 -17.65 4.40
C GLN A 61 -2.82 -18.64 4.50
N GLY A 62 -1.66 -18.24 5.05
CA GLY A 62 -0.47 -19.07 5.15
C GLY A 62 0.10 -19.47 3.79
N TYR A 63 -0.06 -18.63 2.77
CA TYR A 63 0.52 -18.94 1.46
C TYR A 63 2.05 -18.81 1.49
N GLU A 64 2.73 -19.84 1.03
CA GLU A 64 4.20 -19.89 0.97
C GLU A 64 4.77 -18.88 -0.04
N HIS A 65 4.02 -18.63 -1.12
CA HIS A 65 4.45 -17.78 -2.23
C HIS A 65 3.50 -16.62 -2.45
N ASN A 66 4.04 -15.42 -2.60
CA ASN A 66 3.28 -14.20 -2.83
C ASN A 66 3.13 -13.90 -4.34
N GLU A 67 2.64 -14.90 -5.08
CA GLU A 67 2.44 -14.83 -6.52
C GLU A 67 0.96 -14.96 -6.87
N TRP A 68 0.48 -14.04 -7.68
CA TRP A 68 -0.94 -13.86 -7.95
C TRP A 68 -1.23 -13.75 -9.45
N LEU A 69 -2.37 -14.26 -9.88
CA LEU A 69 -2.82 -14.13 -11.27
C LEU A 69 -4.34 -14.05 -11.35
N THR A 70 -4.84 -13.44 -12.44
CA THR A 70 -6.28 -13.44 -12.71
C THR A 70 -6.73 -14.80 -13.26
N PHE A 71 -8.02 -15.11 -13.15
CA PHE A 71 -8.58 -16.33 -13.74
C PHE A 71 -8.33 -16.44 -15.26
N ASN A 72 -8.41 -15.30 -15.98
CA ASN A 72 -8.13 -15.30 -17.42
C ASN A 72 -6.66 -15.59 -17.73
N GLN A 73 -5.73 -15.10 -16.90
CA GLN A 73 -4.31 -15.43 -17.03
C GLN A 73 -4.05 -16.90 -16.73
N ALA A 74 -4.67 -17.45 -15.68
CA ALA A 74 -4.58 -18.87 -15.36
C ALA A 74 -5.08 -19.74 -16.52
N LYS A 75 -6.26 -19.41 -17.07
CA LYS A 75 -6.81 -20.10 -18.24
C LYS A 75 -5.90 -20.04 -19.46
N ALA A 76 -5.25 -18.89 -19.71
CA ALA A 76 -4.36 -18.72 -20.85
C ALA A 76 -3.09 -19.58 -20.77
N ILE A 77 -2.65 -19.95 -19.57
CA ILE A 77 -1.49 -20.84 -19.34
C ILE A 77 -1.93 -22.29 -19.04
N GLY A 78 -3.21 -22.60 -19.13
CA GLY A 78 -3.75 -23.96 -18.92
C GLY A 78 -3.84 -24.39 -17.46
N ALA A 79 -3.71 -23.45 -16.50
CA ALA A 79 -3.74 -23.78 -15.08
C ALA A 79 -5.15 -24.13 -14.59
N THR A 80 -5.24 -25.13 -13.72
CA THR A 80 -6.49 -25.66 -13.16
C THR A 80 -6.69 -25.19 -11.73
N LEU A 81 -7.78 -24.46 -11.48
CA LEU A 81 -8.12 -24.00 -10.13
C LEU A 81 -8.61 -25.20 -9.30
N LYS A 82 -8.10 -25.38 -8.09
CA LYS A 82 -8.50 -26.44 -7.16
C LYS A 82 -10.00 -26.40 -6.88
N LYS A 83 -10.57 -27.56 -6.62
CA LYS A 83 -12.00 -27.69 -6.31
C LYS A 83 -12.33 -26.89 -5.03
N GLY A 84 -13.34 -26.05 -5.10
CA GLY A 84 -13.76 -25.17 -3.99
C GLY A 84 -13.15 -23.77 -4.02
N GLU A 85 -12.06 -23.53 -4.76
CA GLU A 85 -11.40 -22.23 -4.81
C GLU A 85 -12.10 -21.18 -5.68
N ARG A 86 -13.22 -21.53 -6.32
CA ARG A 86 -14.09 -20.60 -7.07
C ARG A 86 -15.07 -19.81 -6.21
N ALA A 87 -15.18 -20.12 -4.92
CA ALA A 87 -16.07 -19.42 -4.02
C ALA A 87 -15.76 -17.92 -3.97
N LYS A 88 -16.78 -17.07 -3.73
CA LYS A 88 -16.64 -15.61 -3.76
C LYS A 88 -15.67 -15.06 -2.73
N ASP A 89 -15.41 -15.78 -1.68
CA ASP A 89 -14.50 -15.45 -0.57
C ASP A 89 -13.06 -15.90 -0.80
N LYS A 90 -12.80 -16.65 -1.87
CA LYS A 90 -11.47 -17.24 -2.15
C LYS A 90 -10.58 -16.41 -3.06
N HIS A 91 -11.14 -15.49 -3.83
CA HIS A 91 -10.35 -14.56 -4.64
C HIS A 91 -10.14 -13.24 -3.93
N GLN A 92 -9.12 -12.52 -4.34
CA GLN A 92 -8.78 -11.21 -3.78
C GLN A 92 -8.96 -10.10 -4.81
N HIS A 93 -9.34 -8.93 -4.34
CA HIS A 93 -9.44 -7.76 -5.19
C HIS A 93 -8.09 -7.04 -5.28
N VAL A 94 -7.66 -6.72 -6.49
CA VAL A 94 -6.60 -5.74 -6.73
C VAL A 94 -7.18 -4.55 -7.46
N ILE A 95 -6.70 -3.36 -7.15
CA ILE A 95 -7.20 -2.12 -7.71
C ILE A 95 -6.15 -1.45 -8.59
N PHE A 96 -6.61 -0.88 -9.70
CA PHE A 96 -5.78 -0.11 -10.61
C PHE A 96 -6.48 1.18 -10.98
N TRP A 97 -5.76 2.27 -10.95
CA TRP A 97 -6.20 3.52 -11.53
C TRP A 97 -5.91 3.51 -13.02
N MET A 98 -6.94 3.66 -13.82
CA MET A 98 -6.84 3.65 -15.27
C MET A 98 -7.34 4.97 -15.83
N LEU A 99 -6.52 5.60 -16.68
CA LEU A 99 -6.94 6.76 -17.43
C LEU A 99 -8.00 6.32 -18.45
N SER A 100 -9.17 6.93 -18.36
CA SER A 100 -10.31 6.71 -19.24
C SER A 100 -10.68 8.00 -19.97
N PHE A 101 -11.25 7.85 -21.14
CA PHE A 101 -11.63 8.93 -22.05
C PHE A 101 -13.13 8.86 -22.29
N LYS A 102 -13.81 10.02 -22.18
CA LYS A 102 -15.26 10.10 -22.42
C LYS A 102 -15.53 10.34 -23.90
N HIS A 103 -16.39 9.48 -24.48
CA HIS A 103 -16.91 9.64 -25.82
C HIS A 103 -18.38 9.22 -25.82
N GLU A 104 -19.27 10.04 -26.39
CA GLU A 104 -20.73 9.80 -26.41
C GLU A 104 -21.30 9.32 -25.06
N ASP A 105 -21.00 10.06 -23.99
CA ASP A 105 -21.42 9.78 -22.61
C ASP A 105 -20.94 8.46 -21.98
N LYS A 106 -20.03 7.74 -22.63
CA LYS A 106 -19.40 6.52 -22.10
C LYS A 106 -17.90 6.70 -21.91
N TRP A 107 -17.38 5.95 -20.95
CA TRP A 107 -15.96 5.94 -20.66
C TRP A 107 -15.25 4.75 -21.29
N TYR A 108 -14.17 5.02 -22.02
CA TYR A 108 -13.38 4.04 -22.75
C TYR A 108 -11.91 4.09 -22.33
N SER A 109 -11.23 2.95 -22.40
CA SER A 109 -9.77 2.91 -22.32
C SER A 109 -9.15 3.42 -23.63
N ALA A 110 -7.88 3.85 -23.57
CA ALA A 110 -7.12 4.25 -24.77
C ALA A 110 -7.14 3.13 -25.87
N ALA A 111 -7.04 1.86 -25.44
CA ALA A 111 -7.07 0.73 -26.37
C ALA A 111 -8.43 0.53 -27.03
N GLN A 112 -9.52 0.78 -26.31
CA GLN A 112 -10.88 0.70 -26.87
C GLN A 112 -11.12 1.81 -27.89
N LEU A 113 -10.75 3.07 -27.59
CA LEU A 113 -10.84 4.17 -28.52
C LEU A 113 -10.03 3.90 -29.80
N LYS A 114 -8.82 3.36 -29.64
CA LYS A 114 -7.97 2.99 -30.78
C LYS A 114 -8.65 1.94 -31.67
N LYS A 115 -9.30 0.92 -31.10
CA LYS A 115 -10.05 -0.08 -31.85
C LYS A 115 -11.27 0.49 -32.57
N MET A 116 -11.86 1.56 -32.02
CA MET A 116 -13.00 2.26 -32.63
C MET A 116 -12.57 3.32 -33.66
N GLY A 117 -11.26 3.53 -33.84
CA GLY A 117 -10.72 4.56 -34.72
C GLY A 117 -10.92 5.99 -34.20
N ILE A 118 -11.19 6.16 -32.90
CA ILE A 118 -11.48 7.45 -32.30
C ILE A 118 -10.18 8.02 -31.70
N PRO A 119 -9.77 9.25 -32.10
CA PRO A 119 -8.60 9.88 -31.53
C PRO A 119 -8.84 10.28 -30.07
N GLN A 120 -7.82 10.11 -29.21
CA GLN A 120 -7.90 10.49 -27.81
C GLN A 120 -7.88 12.02 -27.61
N SER A 121 -7.35 12.75 -28.59
CA SER A 121 -7.32 14.21 -28.59
C SER A 121 -8.74 14.76 -28.66
N GLY A 122 -9.09 15.63 -27.71
CA GLY A 122 -10.44 16.20 -27.61
C GLY A 122 -11.43 15.41 -26.74
N CYS A 123 -11.10 14.19 -26.31
CA CYS A 123 -11.92 13.47 -25.36
C CYS A 123 -11.62 13.94 -23.91
N PRO A 124 -12.63 14.34 -23.12
CA PRO A 124 -12.46 14.52 -21.67
C PRO A 124 -11.88 13.27 -21.05
N LYS A 125 -10.93 13.45 -20.12
CA LYS A 125 -10.22 12.33 -19.47
C LYS A 125 -10.40 12.34 -17.96
N ALA A 126 -10.51 11.18 -17.35
CA ALA A 126 -10.53 11.01 -15.91
C ALA A 126 -9.83 9.71 -15.50
N TRP A 127 -9.26 9.72 -14.31
CA TRP A 127 -8.77 8.51 -13.66
C TRP A 127 -9.94 7.76 -13.04
N ASN A 128 -10.13 6.53 -13.47
CA ASN A 128 -11.17 5.65 -12.94
C ASN A 128 -10.51 4.45 -12.26
N MET A 129 -10.97 4.14 -11.06
CA MET A 129 -10.55 2.94 -10.37
C MET A 129 -11.22 1.71 -10.99
N ARG A 130 -10.42 0.69 -11.28
CA ARG A 130 -10.89 -0.62 -11.70
C ARG A 130 -10.37 -1.69 -10.76
N SER A 131 -11.22 -2.63 -10.40
CA SER A 131 -10.82 -3.80 -9.63
C SER A 131 -10.77 -5.04 -10.51
N PHE A 132 -9.85 -5.93 -10.16
CA PHE A 132 -9.71 -7.24 -10.80
C PHE A 132 -9.62 -8.31 -9.71
N TYR A 133 -10.15 -9.48 -10.00
CA TYR A 133 -10.04 -10.65 -9.14
C TYR A 133 -8.74 -11.38 -9.43
N VAL A 134 -7.99 -11.67 -8.38
CA VAL A 134 -6.76 -12.46 -8.44
C VAL A 134 -6.82 -13.62 -7.46
N PHE A 135 -6.10 -14.66 -7.79
CA PHE A 135 -5.92 -15.87 -7.00
C PHE A 135 -4.45 -16.07 -6.72
N ASN A 136 -4.10 -16.60 -5.56
CA ASN A 136 -2.74 -17.03 -5.28
C ASN A 136 -2.42 -18.32 -6.06
N ILE A 137 -1.17 -18.52 -6.44
CA ILE A 137 -0.73 -19.74 -7.14
C ILE A 137 -1.03 -21.02 -6.33
N ALA A 138 -1.01 -20.95 -4.99
CA ALA A 138 -1.35 -22.07 -4.11
C ALA A 138 -2.79 -22.60 -4.31
N GLN A 139 -3.68 -21.82 -4.92
CA GLN A 139 -5.05 -22.19 -5.22
C GLN A 139 -5.19 -23.02 -6.53
N PHE A 140 -4.09 -23.24 -7.24
CA PHE A 140 -4.06 -24.02 -8.49
C PHE A 140 -3.36 -25.37 -8.28
N GLU A 141 -3.73 -26.37 -9.08
CA GLU A 141 -3.17 -27.72 -8.98
C GLU A 141 -1.75 -27.81 -9.59
N ASP A 142 -1.51 -27.05 -10.67
CA ASP A 142 -0.39 -27.23 -11.58
C ASP A 142 0.59 -26.06 -11.60
N LEU A 143 0.47 -25.09 -10.67
CA LEU A 143 1.36 -23.95 -10.65
C LEU A 143 2.49 -24.12 -9.64
N THR A 144 3.70 -23.86 -10.10
CA THR A 144 4.91 -23.77 -9.27
C THR A 144 5.37 -22.31 -9.23
N ALA A 145 5.88 -21.89 -8.07
CA ALA A 145 6.40 -20.54 -7.90
C ALA A 145 7.55 -20.26 -8.86
N LYS A 146 7.60 -19.05 -9.39
CA LYS A 146 8.70 -18.54 -10.20
C LYS A 146 9.85 -17.99 -9.37
N ARG A 147 9.57 -17.64 -8.13
CA ARG A 147 10.56 -17.21 -7.15
C ARG A 147 10.75 -18.31 -6.12
N PRO A 148 11.98 -18.55 -5.65
CA PRO A 148 12.19 -19.48 -4.55
C PRO A 148 11.41 -19.02 -3.31
N ALA A 149 10.99 -19.95 -2.48
CA ALA A 149 10.55 -19.63 -1.13
C ALA A 149 11.71 -18.93 -0.43
N VAL A 150 11.39 -17.84 0.30
CA VAL A 150 12.44 -17.02 0.88
C VAL A 150 13.02 -17.71 2.10
N GLU A 151 14.11 -18.42 1.92
CA GLU A 151 15.05 -18.70 2.99
C GLU A 151 16.07 -17.56 3.02
N GLY A 152 15.87 -16.61 3.93
CA GLY A 152 16.81 -15.53 4.24
C GLY A 152 17.10 -14.56 3.09
N VAL A 153 16.70 -13.32 3.25
CA VAL A 153 17.04 -12.22 2.33
C VAL A 153 18.54 -11.96 2.44
N THR A 154 19.33 -12.34 1.45
CA THR A 154 20.80 -12.23 1.51
C THR A 154 21.37 -10.95 0.88
N ASP A 155 20.61 -10.22 0.03
CA ASP A 155 21.12 -9.04 -0.69
C ASP A 155 20.26 -7.77 -0.57
N PHE A 156 19.22 -7.78 0.25
CA PHE A 156 18.37 -6.62 0.46
C PHE A 156 18.97 -5.76 1.59
N VAL A 157 19.27 -4.49 1.27
CA VAL A 157 19.79 -3.51 2.25
C VAL A 157 18.64 -2.57 2.61
N PRO A 158 17.86 -2.85 3.66
CA PRO A 158 16.66 -2.12 4.03
C PRO A 158 16.89 -0.61 4.18
N ILE A 159 18.02 -0.22 4.77
CA ILE A 159 18.37 1.19 4.98
C ILE A 159 18.56 1.94 3.65
N GLU A 160 19.14 1.30 2.64
CA GLU A 160 19.32 1.94 1.33
C GLU A 160 17.98 2.13 0.62
N GLU A 161 17.04 1.19 0.75
CA GLU A 161 15.68 1.35 0.24
C GLU A 161 14.93 2.45 1.00
N ALA A 162 15.09 2.54 2.32
CA ALA A 162 14.52 3.61 3.14
C ALA A 162 15.06 5.01 2.73
N LYS A 163 16.35 5.13 2.44
CA LYS A 163 16.94 6.37 1.91
C LYS A 163 16.33 6.78 0.58
N LYS A 164 16.05 5.81 -0.30
CA LYS A 164 15.44 6.07 -1.61
C LYS A 164 14.04 6.66 -1.49
N ILE A 165 13.25 6.25 -0.50
CA ILE A 165 11.90 6.79 -0.27
C ILE A 165 11.95 8.32 -0.15
N TYR A 166 12.77 8.86 0.75
CA TYR A 166 12.91 10.31 0.89
C TYR A 166 13.53 10.94 -0.36
N ALA A 167 14.58 10.34 -0.92
CA ALA A 167 15.31 10.91 -2.07
C ALA A 167 14.44 11.02 -3.34
N GLN A 168 13.52 10.06 -3.54
CA GLN A 168 12.66 9.96 -4.73
C GLN A 168 11.26 10.56 -4.52
N PHE A 169 10.96 11.04 -3.32
CA PHE A 169 9.68 11.67 -3.06
C PHE A 169 9.60 13.00 -3.82
N ASP A 170 8.74 13.04 -4.83
CA ASP A 170 8.45 14.28 -5.57
C ASP A 170 7.78 15.29 -4.64
N LYS A 171 8.23 16.57 -4.72
CA LYS A 171 7.79 17.64 -3.80
C LYS A 171 7.98 17.26 -2.32
N ARG A 172 9.09 16.59 -2.01
CA ARG A 172 9.43 16.25 -0.62
C ARG A 172 9.58 17.49 0.25
N PRO A 173 9.22 17.41 1.54
CA PRO A 173 9.51 18.48 2.49
C PRO A 173 11.02 18.65 2.65
N SER A 174 11.46 19.83 3.04
CA SER A 174 12.82 20.01 3.53
C SER A 174 13.00 19.25 4.85
N LEU A 175 14.22 18.81 5.14
CA LEU A 175 14.57 18.02 6.32
C LEU A 175 15.71 18.68 7.07
N SER A 176 15.57 18.83 8.38
CA SER A 176 16.66 19.20 9.28
C SER A 176 16.71 18.30 10.51
N HIS A 177 17.87 18.31 11.16
CA HIS A 177 18.10 17.54 12.37
C HIS A 177 18.41 18.47 13.55
N GLY A 178 18.03 18.04 14.74
CA GLY A 178 18.25 18.77 16.00
C GLY A 178 17.06 18.63 16.95
N GLY A 179 17.24 19.07 18.18
CA GLY A 179 16.22 18.95 19.22
C GLY A 179 15.94 17.51 19.62
N ASP A 180 14.78 17.29 20.28
CA ASP A 180 14.38 15.98 20.85
C ASP A 180 13.06 15.45 20.31
N ARG A 181 12.46 16.16 19.36
CA ARG A 181 11.15 15.81 18.78
C ARG A 181 11.22 15.72 17.28
N ALA A 182 10.52 14.73 16.71
CA ALA A 182 10.18 14.69 15.30
C ALA A 182 8.81 15.39 15.11
N TYR A 183 8.68 16.15 14.02
CA TYR A 183 7.41 16.73 13.61
C TYR A 183 7.46 17.24 12.17
N TYR A 184 6.32 17.18 11.50
CA TYR A 184 6.10 17.87 10.24
C TYR A 184 5.49 19.28 10.48
N MET A 185 6.02 20.30 9.81
CA MET A 185 5.55 21.68 9.86
C MET A 185 4.89 22.05 8.51
N PRO A 186 3.54 22.07 8.44
CA PRO A 186 2.83 22.35 7.18
C PRO A 186 3.17 23.73 6.58
N SER A 187 3.24 24.77 7.41
CA SER A 187 3.48 26.15 6.96
C SER A 187 4.81 26.36 6.25
N ALA A 188 5.81 25.54 6.56
CA ALA A 188 7.14 25.58 5.94
C ALA A 188 7.41 24.39 5.01
N HIS A 189 6.48 23.48 4.88
CA HIS A 189 6.68 22.19 4.22
C HIS A 189 8.00 21.56 4.64
N HIS A 190 8.17 21.36 5.94
CA HIS A 190 9.44 21.00 6.57
C HIS A 190 9.25 19.88 7.60
N VAL A 191 10.17 18.93 7.61
CA VAL A 191 10.27 17.89 8.63
C VAL A 191 11.47 18.19 9.51
N GLN A 192 11.25 18.25 10.82
CA GLN A 192 12.26 18.28 11.84
C GLN A 192 12.44 16.88 12.42
N MET A 193 13.66 16.39 12.49
CA MET A 193 14.00 15.11 13.12
C MET A 193 15.04 15.31 14.23
N PRO A 194 15.03 14.50 15.30
CA PRO A 194 16.19 14.37 16.17
C PRO A 194 17.41 13.88 15.38
N GLU A 195 18.61 14.13 15.92
CA GLU A 195 19.84 13.58 15.34
C GLU A 195 19.75 12.03 15.23
N PRO A 196 20.22 11.42 14.13
CA PRO A 196 20.16 9.96 13.96
C PRO A 196 20.79 9.18 15.12
N SER A 197 21.80 9.75 15.77
CA SER A 197 22.47 9.16 16.94
C SER A 197 21.61 9.04 18.20
N LYS A 198 20.43 9.70 18.23
CA LYS A 198 19.46 9.61 19.34
C LYS A 198 18.51 8.42 19.22
N PHE A 199 18.47 7.77 18.07
CA PHE A 199 17.65 6.59 17.85
C PHE A 199 18.41 5.31 18.23
N VAL A 200 17.69 4.33 18.76
CA VAL A 200 18.28 3.03 19.15
C VAL A 200 18.83 2.30 17.93
N THR A 201 18.08 2.35 16.82
CA THR A 201 18.48 1.75 15.55
C THR A 201 18.23 2.72 14.39
N ALA A 202 18.89 2.48 13.25
CA ALA A 202 18.58 3.21 12.02
C ALA A 202 17.15 2.94 11.52
N ASP A 203 16.63 1.75 11.79
CA ASP A 203 15.26 1.38 11.42
C ASP A 203 14.24 2.22 12.19
N ASP A 204 14.45 2.49 13.48
CA ASP A 204 13.59 3.36 14.28
C ASP A 204 13.61 4.81 13.77
N TYR A 205 14.80 5.29 13.36
CA TYR A 205 14.92 6.61 12.71
C TYR A 205 14.07 6.67 11.44
N TYR A 206 14.14 5.66 10.55
CA TYR A 206 13.40 5.68 9.31
C TYR A 206 11.90 5.47 9.52
N LYS A 207 11.48 4.68 10.49
CA LYS A 207 10.05 4.57 10.86
C LYS A 207 9.49 5.93 11.25
N THR A 208 10.21 6.66 12.12
CA THR A 208 9.79 8.01 12.54
C THR A 208 9.80 8.98 11.36
N LEU A 209 10.83 8.95 10.51
CA LEU A 209 10.87 9.77 9.31
C LEU A 209 9.69 9.48 8.37
N PHE A 210 9.31 8.22 8.19
CA PHE A 210 8.17 7.83 7.35
C PHE A 210 6.83 8.34 7.91
N HIS A 211 6.68 8.38 9.23
CA HIS A 211 5.52 8.99 9.88
C HIS A 211 5.41 10.47 9.50
N GLU A 212 6.47 11.24 9.66
CA GLU A 212 6.50 12.67 9.32
C GLU A 212 6.36 12.92 7.81
N LEU A 213 6.94 12.05 6.97
CA LEU A 213 6.74 12.12 5.52
C LEU A 213 5.30 11.83 5.12
N THR A 214 4.62 10.94 5.83
CA THR A 214 3.21 10.66 5.56
C THR A 214 2.36 11.88 5.89
N HIS A 215 2.58 12.56 7.01
CA HIS A 215 1.96 13.87 7.29
C HIS A 215 2.20 14.85 6.14
N SER A 216 3.43 14.94 5.64
CA SER A 216 3.77 15.88 4.58
C SER A 216 2.99 15.66 3.28
N THR A 217 2.53 14.44 3.01
CA THR A 217 1.65 14.17 1.85
C THR A 217 0.30 14.87 1.97
N GLY A 218 -0.12 15.26 3.17
CA GLY A 218 -1.34 16.02 3.44
C GLY A 218 -1.25 17.51 3.12
N HIS A 219 -0.07 18.03 2.74
CA HIS A 219 0.13 19.43 2.40
C HIS A 219 -0.89 19.93 1.36
N ALA A 220 -1.25 21.23 1.44
CA ALA A 220 -2.25 21.85 0.55
C ALA A 220 -1.94 21.65 -0.94
N ASP A 221 -0.66 21.69 -1.33
CA ASP A 221 -0.20 21.50 -2.71
C ASP A 221 -0.10 20.02 -3.12
N LEU A 222 -0.41 19.06 -2.24
CA LEU A 222 -0.38 17.63 -2.47
C LEU A 222 -1.80 17.04 -2.33
N LEU A 223 -2.06 16.26 -1.27
CA LEU A 223 -3.37 15.63 -1.06
C LEU A 223 -4.40 16.55 -0.36
N ASN A 224 -3.95 17.68 0.14
CA ASN A 224 -4.79 18.69 0.81
C ASN A 224 -5.72 18.08 1.89
N ARG A 225 -5.14 17.23 2.77
CA ARG A 225 -5.92 16.60 3.83
C ARG A 225 -6.27 17.62 4.92
N LYS A 226 -7.51 17.60 5.39
CA LYS A 226 -8.03 18.57 6.37
C LYS A 226 -7.22 18.58 7.67
N GLY A 227 -6.78 17.42 8.16
CA GLY A 227 -5.97 17.32 9.38
C GLY A 227 -4.62 18.06 9.30
N ILE A 228 -4.12 18.31 8.09
CA ILE A 228 -2.88 19.05 7.84
C ILE A 228 -3.17 20.48 7.34
N ALA A 229 -4.04 20.62 6.34
CA ALA A 229 -4.30 21.92 5.70
C ALA A 229 -5.14 22.86 6.56
N GLU A 230 -6.01 22.32 7.41
CA GLU A 230 -6.90 23.05 8.31
C GLU A 230 -6.63 22.63 9.77
N PHE A 231 -5.41 22.86 10.26
CA PHE A 231 -5.03 22.42 11.60
C PHE A 231 -5.89 23.11 12.69
N ASN A 232 -6.75 22.33 13.32
CA ASN A 232 -7.71 22.80 14.35
C ASN A 232 -7.23 22.54 15.80
N GLY A 233 -5.95 22.25 16.00
CA GLY A 233 -5.35 21.97 17.30
C GLY A 233 -5.21 20.47 17.62
N PHE A 234 -4.31 20.18 18.56
CA PHE A 234 -4.06 18.83 19.06
C PHE A 234 -5.30 18.26 19.76
N GLY A 235 -5.67 17.01 19.47
CA GLY A 235 -6.80 16.32 20.09
C GLY A 235 -8.15 16.57 19.43
N SER A 236 -8.22 17.24 18.27
CA SER A 236 -9.43 17.29 17.45
C SER A 236 -9.63 15.96 16.71
N ASP A 237 -10.88 15.63 16.33
CA ASP A 237 -11.19 14.42 15.56
C ASP A 237 -10.37 14.36 14.26
N SER A 238 -10.22 15.49 13.55
CA SER A 238 -9.42 15.59 12.33
C SER A 238 -7.92 15.37 12.57
N TYR A 239 -7.41 15.69 13.75
CA TYR A 239 -6.03 15.41 14.13
C TYR A 239 -5.85 13.91 14.43
N SER A 240 -6.78 13.29 15.14
CA SER A 240 -6.73 11.84 15.42
C SER A 240 -6.80 11.00 14.16
N GLU A 241 -7.63 11.38 13.18
CA GLU A 241 -7.68 10.75 11.86
C GLU A 241 -6.34 10.90 11.10
N GLU A 242 -5.71 12.06 11.18
CA GLU A 242 -4.43 12.32 10.50
C GLU A 242 -3.28 11.53 11.13
N GLU A 243 -3.25 11.39 12.46
CA GLU A 243 -2.28 10.52 13.16
C GLU A 243 -2.43 9.06 12.72
N LEU A 244 -3.67 8.57 12.59
CA LEU A 244 -3.91 7.22 12.08
C LEU A 244 -3.42 7.07 10.63
N VAL A 245 -3.63 8.07 9.78
CA VAL A 245 -3.09 8.08 8.41
C VAL A 245 -1.57 8.04 8.42
N ALA A 246 -0.92 8.82 9.29
CA ALA A 246 0.52 8.87 9.40
C ALA A 246 1.11 7.54 9.89
N GLU A 247 0.48 6.93 10.89
CA GLU A 247 0.91 5.62 11.41
C GLU A 247 0.76 4.52 10.36
N LEU A 248 -0.41 4.43 9.71
CA LEU A 248 -0.63 3.45 8.64
C LEU A 248 0.30 3.64 7.45
N GLY A 249 0.56 4.90 7.07
CA GLY A 249 1.49 5.23 5.99
C GLY A 249 2.93 4.87 6.34
N SER A 250 3.34 5.13 7.58
CA SER A 250 4.64 4.73 8.12
C SER A 250 4.82 3.22 8.06
N GLU A 251 3.88 2.44 8.60
CA GLU A 251 3.92 0.99 8.56
C GLU A 251 3.96 0.45 7.12
N PHE A 252 3.21 1.06 6.20
CA PHE A 252 3.27 0.71 4.79
C PHE A 252 4.68 0.90 4.20
N LEU A 253 5.37 2.01 4.51
CA LEU A 253 6.71 2.29 4.03
C LEU A 253 7.76 1.40 4.71
N VAL A 254 7.59 1.10 6.01
CA VAL A 254 8.39 0.11 6.74
C VAL A 254 8.33 -1.24 6.00
N GLY A 255 7.14 -1.71 5.68
CA GLY A 255 6.98 -2.96 4.94
C GLY A 255 7.56 -2.93 3.54
N LEU A 256 7.40 -1.82 2.83
CA LEU A 256 7.94 -1.67 1.47
C LEU A 256 9.47 -1.68 1.44
N THR A 257 10.11 -1.13 2.47
CA THR A 257 11.57 -1.02 2.58
C THR A 257 12.20 -2.20 3.32
N GLY A 258 11.39 -3.01 4.01
CA GLY A 258 11.87 -4.16 4.79
C GLY A 258 12.70 -3.81 6.02
N ILE A 259 12.68 -2.55 6.47
CA ILE A 259 13.27 -2.19 7.78
C ILE A 259 12.48 -2.88 8.89
N ASN A 260 13.15 -3.14 10.01
CA ASN A 260 12.55 -3.83 11.17
C ASN A 260 12.79 -3.02 12.46
N PRO A 261 12.07 -1.91 12.65
CA PRO A 261 12.19 -1.09 13.84
C PRO A 261 11.89 -1.92 15.08
N LYS A 262 12.67 -1.71 16.15
CA LYS A 262 12.38 -2.33 17.44
C LYS A 262 11.23 -1.55 18.07
N ASP A 263 10.05 -2.18 18.12
CA ASP A 263 8.89 -1.54 18.71
C ASP A 263 9.12 -1.16 20.17
N ASN A 264 9.06 0.13 20.41
CA ASN A 264 8.57 0.61 21.70
C ASN A 264 7.03 0.63 21.56
N GLU A 265 6.36 -0.49 21.85
CA GLU A 265 4.91 -0.65 21.84
C GLU A 265 4.15 0.42 22.64
N SER A 266 4.85 1.17 23.50
CA SER A 266 4.27 2.17 24.38
C SER A 266 3.77 3.45 23.71
N ASN A 267 4.24 3.79 22.50
CA ASN A 267 3.86 5.04 21.86
C ASN A 267 2.72 4.88 20.81
N SER A 268 2.64 3.73 20.16
CA SER A 268 1.60 3.49 19.15
C SER A 268 0.22 3.21 19.74
N GLN A 269 0.15 2.64 20.95
CA GLN A 269 -1.13 2.36 21.63
C GLN A 269 -1.79 3.61 22.24
N ALA A 270 -1.05 4.69 22.45
CA ALA A 270 -1.60 5.93 23.01
C ALA A 270 -2.53 6.69 22.04
N TYR A 271 -2.47 6.38 20.74
CA TYR A 271 -3.27 7.07 19.71
C TYR A 271 -4.52 6.29 19.26
N ILE A 272 -4.69 5.03 19.70
CA ILE A 272 -5.81 4.16 19.30
C ILE A 272 -6.89 4.04 20.40
N ASN A 273 -6.64 4.53 21.62
CA ASN A 273 -7.60 4.59 22.74
C ASN A 273 -8.13 6.06 22.87
#